data_c9c7c22ab5a3f4a6922213ee99e7e9dc
#
_entry.id   c9c7c22ab5a3f4a6922213ee99e7e9dc
#
_cell.length_a   1.000
_cell.length_b   1.000
_cell.length_c   1.000
_cell.angle_alpha   90.00
_cell.angle_beta   90.00
_cell.angle_gamma   90.00
#
_symmetry.space_group_name_H-M   'P 1'
#
loop_
_entity.id
_entity.type
_entity.pdbx_description
1 polymer ?
#
loop_
_entity_poly.entity_id
_entity_poly.type
_entity_poly.pdbx_seq_one_letter_code
_entity_poly.pdbx_strand_id
1 'polypeptide(L)'
;MNFDIAIIGGGPAGYTAAERAGANGLKAVLFEKKAMGGVCLNEGCIPTKTLLYSAKILDSIKSASKYGVSADSPSFDLSKIMSRKDKTVKMLTGGVKMTVNSYGVTIVEKEAFIEGENEGMIRITCDGETYSVKYLLVCTGSDTVIPPIPGLSGVSYWTSKEALEIKELPKTLVIIGGGVIGMEFASFFNSMGVKVHVVEMMPEILGAMDKEMSGMLRAEYAKRGVTFYLNTKVVEVNAHGVVIEKEGKVSTIEAEKILLSVGRKANLSRVGLDKLNIELHRNGVKVDEHLLTSHPRVYACGDITGYSLLAHTAIREAEVAINHILGVEDRMNYDCVPGVVYTNPEVAGVGKTEEELIKSGLSYRVSKLPMAYSGRFVAENEQGNGLCKLIQDEEGKIIGCHMLGNPASELIVIAGIAIQRGYTVEEFQKTVFPHPTVGEIYHEIMF
;
A
#
# COMPACT_ATOMS: atom_id res chain seq x y z
N MET A 1 -1.54 16.22 -32.40
CA MET A 1 -0.14 16.41 -31.90
C MET A 1 0.54 15.06 -31.86
N ASN A 2 1.85 15.00 -32.20
CA ASN A 2 2.58 13.72 -32.25
C ASN A 2 3.57 13.61 -31.08
N PHE A 3 3.57 12.45 -30.44
CA PHE A 3 4.47 12.09 -29.34
C PHE A 3 5.01 10.66 -29.53
N ASP A 4 6.12 10.33 -28.85
CA ASP A 4 6.61 8.95 -28.83
C ASP A 4 5.78 8.10 -27.88
N ILE A 5 5.43 8.64 -26.73
CA ILE A 5 4.64 7.94 -25.71
C ILE A 5 3.58 8.84 -25.07
N ALA A 6 2.38 8.28 -24.85
CA ALA A 6 1.37 8.84 -23.96
C ALA A 6 1.26 8.01 -22.69
N ILE A 7 1.02 8.69 -21.57
CA ILE A 7 0.80 8.10 -20.27
C ILE A 7 -0.53 8.60 -19.74
N ILE A 8 -1.46 7.69 -19.42
CA ILE A 8 -2.79 8.04 -18.88
C ILE A 8 -2.83 7.70 -17.38
N GLY A 9 -2.84 8.73 -16.54
CA GLY A 9 -2.80 8.68 -15.09
C GLY A 9 -1.48 9.17 -14.53
N GLY A 10 -1.51 10.14 -13.61
CA GLY A 10 -0.35 10.78 -12.99
C GLY A 10 -0.02 10.24 -11.58
N GLY A 11 -0.43 9.01 -11.25
CA GLY A 11 -0.06 8.29 -10.04
C GLY A 11 1.39 7.79 -10.06
N PRO A 12 1.81 6.98 -9.05
CA PRO A 12 3.19 6.48 -8.94
C PRO A 12 3.74 5.85 -10.21
N ALA A 13 2.99 4.98 -10.88
CA ALA A 13 3.41 4.42 -12.17
C ALA A 13 3.56 5.51 -13.24
N GLY A 14 2.56 6.40 -13.35
CA GLY A 14 2.53 7.37 -14.45
C GLY A 14 3.59 8.45 -14.34
N TYR A 15 3.80 9.05 -13.15
CA TYR A 15 4.85 10.07 -13.03
C TYR A 15 6.25 9.46 -13.16
N THR A 16 6.48 8.24 -12.63
CA THR A 16 7.76 7.54 -12.80
C THR A 16 8.03 7.23 -14.27
N ALA A 17 7.04 6.71 -14.99
CA ALA A 17 7.16 6.46 -16.43
C ALA A 17 7.46 7.74 -17.20
N ALA A 18 6.79 8.83 -16.85
CA ALA A 18 6.99 10.14 -17.49
C ALA A 18 8.42 10.66 -17.27
N GLU A 19 8.92 10.61 -16.05
CA GLU A 19 10.29 10.98 -15.68
C GLU A 19 11.31 10.12 -16.45
N ARG A 20 11.14 8.80 -16.47
CA ARG A 20 12.04 7.87 -17.18
C ARG A 20 12.00 8.07 -18.69
N ALA A 21 10.82 8.23 -19.27
CA ALA A 21 10.66 8.52 -20.71
C ALA A 21 11.35 9.82 -21.11
N GLY A 22 11.09 10.91 -20.40
CA GLY A 22 11.70 12.21 -20.66
C GLY A 22 13.22 12.19 -20.47
N ALA A 23 13.72 11.57 -19.37
CA ALA A 23 15.16 11.43 -19.09
C ALA A 23 15.90 10.66 -20.22
N ASN A 24 15.22 9.78 -20.93
CA ASN A 24 15.77 9.02 -22.07
C ASN A 24 15.44 9.64 -23.44
N GLY A 25 14.99 10.88 -23.46
CA GLY A 25 14.79 11.65 -24.70
C GLY A 25 13.52 11.31 -25.48
N LEU A 26 12.59 10.54 -24.93
CA LEU A 26 11.29 10.30 -25.53
C LEU A 26 10.41 11.56 -25.39
N LYS A 27 9.77 11.96 -26.49
CA LYS A 27 8.75 13.00 -26.46
C LYS A 27 7.48 12.45 -25.82
N ALA A 28 7.28 12.77 -24.54
CA ALA A 28 6.21 12.21 -23.72
C ALA A 28 5.09 13.21 -23.41
N VAL A 29 3.84 12.72 -23.37
CA VAL A 29 2.69 13.44 -22.83
C VAL A 29 2.04 12.62 -21.71
N LEU A 30 1.75 13.26 -20.57
CA LEU A 30 1.08 12.67 -19.44
C LEU A 30 -0.26 13.36 -19.20
N PHE A 31 -1.33 12.55 -19.13
CA PHE A 31 -2.69 13.00 -18.86
C PHE A 31 -3.07 12.65 -17.41
N GLU A 32 -3.47 13.64 -16.62
CA GLU A 32 -3.99 13.43 -15.26
C GLU A 32 -5.28 14.23 -15.04
N LYS A 33 -6.37 13.55 -14.70
CA LYS A 33 -7.69 14.18 -14.60
C LYS A 33 -8.01 14.84 -13.26
N LYS A 34 -7.25 14.52 -12.20
CA LYS A 34 -7.49 15.05 -10.84
C LYS A 34 -6.29 15.85 -10.35
N ALA A 35 -5.23 15.14 -9.93
CA ALA A 35 -4.04 15.76 -9.37
C ALA A 35 -2.81 14.84 -9.54
N MET A 36 -1.68 15.43 -9.91
CA MET A 36 -0.41 14.74 -9.96
C MET A 36 -0.09 14.04 -8.63
N GLY A 37 0.52 12.84 -8.71
CA GLY A 37 0.78 11.99 -7.55
C GLY A 37 -0.30 10.93 -7.29
N GLY A 38 -1.47 11.04 -7.95
CA GLY A 38 -2.56 10.05 -7.87
C GLY A 38 -3.07 9.83 -6.45
N VAL A 39 -3.65 8.66 -6.22
CA VAL A 39 -4.19 8.29 -4.89
C VAL A 39 -3.10 8.29 -3.82
N CYS A 40 -1.90 7.78 -4.12
CA CYS A 40 -0.83 7.63 -3.13
C CYS A 40 -0.46 8.96 -2.47
N LEU A 41 -0.18 10.01 -3.24
CA LEU A 41 0.24 11.29 -2.68
C LEU A 41 -0.92 12.12 -2.15
N ASN A 42 -2.12 12.01 -2.74
CA ASN A 42 -3.24 12.88 -2.42
C ASN A 42 -4.24 12.28 -1.42
N GLU A 43 -4.59 11.01 -1.56
CA GLU A 43 -5.72 10.36 -0.87
C GLU A 43 -5.33 9.00 -0.24
N GLY A 44 -4.02 8.70 -0.07
CA GLY A 44 -3.55 7.37 0.36
C GLY A 44 -2.30 7.41 1.24
N CYS A 45 -1.16 6.98 0.67
CA CYS A 45 0.07 6.70 1.41
C CYS A 45 0.54 7.90 2.25
N ILE A 46 0.81 9.03 1.60
CA ILE A 46 1.47 10.17 2.25
C ILE A 46 0.57 10.84 3.30
N PRO A 47 -0.69 11.20 3.00
CA PRO A 47 -1.55 11.77 4.02
C PRO A 47 -1.75 10.82 5.20
N THR A 48 -1.94 9.52 4.98
CA THR A 48 -2.09 8.52 6.05
C THR A 48 -0.83 8.43 6.91
N LYS A 49 0.36 8.32 6.31
CA LYS A 49 1.63 8.23 7.06
C LYS A 49 1.92 9.52 7.82
N THR A 50 1.49 10.67 7.30
CA THR A 50 1.60 11.95 7.99
C THR A 50 0.73 11.97 9.27
N LEU A 51 -0.49 11.43 9.21
CA LEU A 51 -1.37 11.29 10.37
C LEU A 51 -0.82 10.26 11.37
N LEU A 52 -0.40 9.09 10.90
CA LEU A 52 0.19 8.02 11.72
C LEU A 52 1.44 8.49 12.47
N TYR A 53 2.28 9.31 11.85
CA TYR A 53 3.45 9.86 12.54
C TYR A 53 3.05 10.81 13.68
N SER A 54 2.02 11.64 13.51
CA SER A 54 1.49 12.47 14.60
C SER A 54 0.92 11.62 15.73
N ALA A 55 0.23 10.51 15.40
CA ALA A 55 -0.27 9.54 16.38
C ALA A 55 0.89 8.86 17.12
N LYS A 56 1.94 8.44 16.41
CA LYS A 56 3.14 7.81 17.01
C LYS A 56 3.83 8.76 18.01
N ILE A 57 3.94 10.05 17.68
CA ILE A 57 4.48 11.04 18.61
C ILE A 57 3.60 11.15 19.87
N LEU A 58 2.29 11.21 19.71
CA LEU A 58 1.37 11.27 20.85
C LEU A 58 1.49 10.03 21.74
N ASP A 59 1.56 8.84 21.16
CA ASP A 59 1.78 7.58 21.89
C ASP A 59 3.12 7.56 22.61
N SER A 60 4.19 8.09 21.98
CA SER A 60 5.52 8.22 22.59
C SER A 60 5.49 9.15 23.80
N ILE A 61 4.78 10.28 23.72
CA ILE A 61 4.60 11.19 24.86
C ILE A 61 3.81 10.52 25.98
N LYS A 62 2.71 9.82 25.68
CA LYS A 62 1.90 9.09 26.66
C LYS A 62 2.71 8.01 27.40
N SER A 63 3.68 7.40 26.74
CA SER A 63 4.54 6.34 27.29
C SER A 63 5.92 6.82 27.75
N ALA A 64 6.20 8.12 27.71
CA ALA A 64 7.53 8.70 27.98
C ALA A 64 8.08 8.37 29.38
N SER A 65 7.19 8.20 30.37
CA SER A 65 7.57 7.85 31.73
C SER A 65 8.35 6.53 31.85
N LYS A 66 8.13 5.60 30.92
CA LYS A 66 8.91 4.34 30.82
C LYS A 66 10.41 4.59 30.60
N TYR A 67 10.74 5.71 29.98
CA TYR A 67 12.10 6.13 29.66
C TYR A 67 12.64 7.22 30.60
N GLY A 68 11.96 7.44 31.74
CA GLY A 68 12.33 8.46 32.72
C GLY A 68 12.05 9.91 32.26
N VAL A 69 11.24 10.08 31.22
CA VAL A 69 10.86 11.41 30.71
C VAL A 69 9.41 11.70 31.13
N SER A 70 9.19 12.88 31.73
CA SER A 70 7.86 13.32 32.15
C SER A 70 7.28 14.31 31.14
N ALA A 71 6.00 14.17 30.86
CA ALA A 71 5.22 15.12 30.07
C ALA A 71 3.86 15.31 30.75
N ASP A 72 3.55 16.56 31.11
CA ASP A 72 2.29 16.89 31.74
C ASP A 72 1.17 16.97 30.70
N SER A 73 0.09 16.22 30.94
CA SER A 73 -1.18 16.28 30.15
C SER A 73 -0.99 16.35 28.64
N PRO A 74 -0.46 15.29 27.99
CA PRO A 74 -0.25 15.30 26.56
C PRO A 74 -1.54 15.58 25.80
N SER A 75 -1.53 16.60 24.97
CA SER A 75 -2.68 17.02 24.17
C SER A 75 -2.30 17.16 22.70
N PHE A 76 -3.29 17.23 21.85
CA PHE A 76 -3.09 17.46 20.42
C PHE A 76 -4.13 18.45 19.88
N ASP A 77 -3.81 19.07 18.76
CA ASP A 77 -4.69 19.95 18.00
C ASP A 77 -4.93 19.30 16.63
N LEU A 78 -6.14 18.76 16.44
CA LEU A 78 -6.50 18.06 15.21
C LEU A 78 -6.37 18.97 13.99
N SER A 79 -6.71 20.26 14.10
CA SER A 79 -6.64 21.20 12.97
C SER A 79 -5.19 21.40 12.52
N LYS A 80 -4.23 21.45 13.45
CA LYS A 80 -2.80 21.53 13.13
C LYS A 80 -2.27 20.23 12.52
N ILE A 81 -2.73 19.07 13.00
CA ILE A 81 -2.38 17.77 12.41
C ILE A 81 -2.86 17.71 10.96
N MET A 82 -4.11 18.11 10.70
CA MET A 82 -4.68 18.12 9.35
C MET A 82 -3.97 19.12 8.44
N SER A 83 -3.72 20.34 8.93
CA SER A 83 -2.97 21.37 8.18
C SER A 83 -1.55 20.90 7.82
N ARG A 84 -0.86 20.20 8.75
CA ARG A 84 0.44 19.59 8.47
C ARG A 84 0.35 18.55 7.36
N LYS A 85 -0.66 17.67 7.39
CA LYS A 85 -0.95 16.69 6.33
C LYS A 85 -1.13 17.38 4.98
N ASP A 86 -1.96 18.42 4.89
CA ASP A 86 -2.22 19.15 3.65
C ASP A 86 -0.96 19.82 3.10
N LYS A 87 -0.16 20.43 3.97
CA LYS A 87 1.14 21.03 3.60
C LYS A 87 2.09 19.99 3.02
N THR A 88 2.17 18.80 3.63
CA THR A 88 3.03 17.70 3.16
C THR A 88 2.57 17.21 1.79
N VAL A 89 1.29 16.98 1.60
CA VAL A 89 0.70 16.55 0.31
C VAL A 89 1.01 17.60 -0.78
N LYS A 90 0.72 18.88 -0.51
CA LYS A 90 0.97 19.98 -1.45
C LYS A 90 2.46 20.09 -1.86
N MET A 91 3.36 19.93 -0.91
CA MET A 91 4.81 20.00 -1.17
C MET A 91 5.25 18.85 -2.10
N LEU A 92 4.81 17.61 -1.81
CA LEU A 92 5.24 16.45 -2.57
C LEU A 92 4.59 16.38 -3.97
N THR A 93 3.31 16.70 -4.09
CA THR A 93 2.64 16.77 -5.40
C THR A 93 3.21 17.88 -6.29
N GLY A 94 3.56 19.02 -5.71
CA GLY A 94 4.28 20.11 -6.38
C GLY A 94 5.66 19.68 -6.86
N GLY A 95 6.40 18.94 -6.01
CA GLY A 95 7.71 18.40 -6.34
C GLY A 95 7.66 17.43 -7.53
N VAL A 96 6.74 16.47 -7.51
CA VAL A 96 6.54 15.53 -8.62
C VAL A 96 6.22 16.27 -9.93
N LYS A 97 5.31 17.25 -9.89
CA LYS A 97 4.97 18.05 -11.09
C LYS A 97 6.19 18.80 -11.64
N MET A 98 7.01 19.38 -10.75
CA MET A 98 8.25 20.07 -11.14
C MET A 98 9.25 19.11 -11.77
N THR A 99 9.46 17.94 -11.18
CA THR A 99 10.39 16.92 -11.69
C THR A 99 9.96 16.43 -13.08
N VAL A 100 8.70 16.05 -13.25
CA VAL A 100 8.17 15.61 -14.57
C VAL A 100 8.36 16.70 -15.64
N ASN A 101 8.05 17.97 -15.31
CA ASN A 101 8.25 19.09 -16.23
C ASN A 101 9.73 19.31 -16.57
N SER A 102 10.66 19.11 -15.61
CA SER A 102 12.10 19.31 -15.83
C SER A 102 12.69 18.35 -16.86
N TYR A 103 12.06 17.20 -17.07
CA TYR A 103 12.41 16.25 -18.13
C TYR A 103 11.71 16.52 -19.48
N GLY A 104 11.06 17.68 -19.65
CA GLY A 104 10.44 18.09 -20.93
C GLY A 104 9.13 17.35 -21.26
N VAL A 105 8.53 16.67 -20.28
CA VAL A 105 7.24 15.99 -20.47
C VAL A 105 6.10 17.00 -20.50
N THR A 106 5.18 16.86 -21.48
CA THR A 106 3.97 17.67 -21.55
C THR A 106 2.93 17.11 -20.56
N ILE A 107 2.54 17.88 -19.54
CA ILE A 107 1.47 17.50 -18.60
C ILE A 107 0.15 18.13 -19.07
N VAL A 108 -0.88 17.32 -19.25
CA VAL A 108 -2.25 17.74 -19.58
C VAL A 108 -3.16 17.36 -18.41
N GLU A 109 -3.60 18.37 -17.66
CA GLU A 109 -4.44 18.18 -16.44
C GLU A 109 -5.92 18.02 -16.83
N LYS A 110 -6.23 16.97 -17.60
CA LYS A 110 -7.58 16.63 -18.10
C LYS A 110 -7.73 15.12 -18.31
N GLU A 111 -8.98 14.67 -18.42
CA GLU A 111 -9.30 13.28 -18.71
C GLU A 111 -9.04 12.96 -20.20
N ALA A 112 -8.35 11.85 -20.45
CA ALA A 112 -8.00 11.38 -21.78
C ALA A 112 -8.69 10.04 -22.09
N PHE A 113 -9.01 9.81 -23.36
CA PHE A 113 -9.71 8.62 -23.86
C PHE A 113 -8.98 8.05 -25.07
N ILE A 114 -8.85 6.73 -25.09
CA ILE A 114 -8.32 5.98 -26.23
C ILE A 114 -9.42 5.92 -27.29
N GLU A 115 -9.14 6.40 -28.50
CA GLU A 115 -10.05 6.32 -29.64
C GLU A 115 -9.84 5.05 -30.47
N GLY A 116 -8.62 4.50 -30.46
CA GLY A 116 -8.21 3.35 -31.26
C GLY A 116 -6.84 3.55 -31.88
N GLU A 117 -6.58 2.83 -32.96
CA GLU A 117 -5.34 2.91 -33.74
C GLU A 117 -5.65 3.30 -35.20
N ASN A 118 -4.83 4.15 -35.78
CA ASN A 118 -4.87 4.52 -37.19
C ASN A 118 -3.44 4.69 -37.72
N GLU A 119 -3.16 4.13 -38.92
CA GLU A 119 -1.85 4.21 -39.59
C GLU A 119 -0.64 3.89 -38.69
N GLY A 120 -0.81 2.91 -37.83
CA GLY A 120 0.25 2.49 -36.92
C GLY A 120 0.48 3.41 -35.71
N MET A 121 -0.40 4.39 -35.46
CA MET A 121 -0.34 5.28 -34.29
C MET A 121 -1.60 5.13 -33.46
N ILE A 122 -1.41 5.06 -32.13
CA ILE A 122 -2.51 5.06 -31.17
C ILE A 122 -3.05 6.49 -31.06
N ARG A 123 -4.37 6.64 -31.12
CA ARG A 123 -5.07 7.91 -31.02
C ARG A 123 -5.72 8.08 -29.67
N ILE A 124 -5.49 9.22 -29.05
CA ILE A 124 -6.01 9.62 -27.75
C ILE A 124 -6.72 10.97 -27.91
N THR A 125 -7.92 11.08 -27.41
CA THR A 125 -8.66 12.35 -27.36
C THR A 125 -8.65 12.90 -25.94
N CYS A 126 -8.42 14.19 -25.84
CA CYS A 126 -8.49 14.93 -24.60
C CYS A 126 -9.00 16.35 -24.90
N ASP A 127 -10.14 16.72 -24.30
CA ASP A 127 -10.76 18.05 -24.44
C ASP A 127 -10.94 18.52 -25.89
N GLY A 128 -11.34 17.59 -26.79
CA GLY A 128 -11.55 17.84 -28.20
C GLY A 128 -10.28 17.86 -29.06
N GLU A 129 -9.10 17.73 -28.47
CA GLU A 129 -7.84 17.60 -29.20
C GLU A 129 -7.45 16.13 -29.37
N THR A 130 -6.82 15.79 -30.49
CA THR A 130 -6.32 14.46 -30.80
C THR A 130 -4.80 14.41 -30.69
N TYR A 131 -4.31 13.41 -29.99
CA TYR A 131 -2.90 13.06 -29.78
C TYR A 131 -2.63 11.73 -30.49
N SER A 132 -1.57 11.67 -31.30
CA SER A 132 -1.11 10.45 -31.96
C SER A 132 0.22 10.02 -31.36
N VAL A 133 0.32 8.75 -30.90
CA VAL A 133 1.48 8.26 -30.17
C VAL A 133 1.91 6.88 -30.67
N LYS A 134 3.22 6.60 -30.58
CA LYS A 134 3.76 5.28 -30.92
C LYS A 134 3.46 4.26 -29.84
N TYR A 135 3.62 4.65 -28.56
CA TYR A 135 3.40 3.82 -27.37
C TYR A 135 2.38 4.45 -26.44
N LEU A 136 1.63 3.62 -25.77
CA LEU A 136 0.69 4.02 -24.73
C LEU A 136 0.99 3.26 -23.44
N LEU A 137 1.05 3.98 -22.33
CA LEU A 137 1.12 3.41 -20.98
C LEU A 137 -0.15 3.78 -20.20
N VAL A 138 -0.90 2.78 -19.77
CA VAL A 138 -2.15 2.96 -18.99
C VAL A 138 -1.86 2.80 -17.51
N CYS A 139 -2.04 3.89 -16.75
CA CYS A 139 -1.76 3.99 -15.31
C CYS A 139 -2.96 4.54 -14.53
N THR A 140 -4.17 4.15 -14.90
CA THR A 140 -5.43 4.71 -14.37
C THR A 140 -5.76 4.31 -12.96
N GLY A 141 -4.95 3.43 -12.35
CA GLY A 141 -5.03 3.08 -10.94
C GLY A 141 -6.29 2.29 -10.54
N SER A 142 -6.77 2.51 -9.34
CA SER A 142 -7.89 1.81 -8.73
C SER A 142 -8.82 2.74 -7.96
N ASP A 143 -10.06 2.29 -7.72
CA ASP A 143 -11.04 2.93 -6.85
C ASP A 143 -11.38 2.05 -5.64
N THR A 144 -11.88 2.66 -4.57
CA THR A 144 -12.39 1.95 -3.39
C THR A 144 -13.60 1.09 -3.76
N VAL A 145 -13.64 -0.14 -3.30
CA VAL A 145 -14.80 -1.01 -3.45
C VAL A 145 -15.89 -0.55 -2.49
N ILE A 146 -17.07 -0.28 -3.02
CA ILE A 146 -18.28 -0.03 -2.24
C ILE A 146 -19.15 -1.29 -2.34
N PRO A 147 -19.21 -2.12 -1.29
CA PRO A 147 -20.00 -3.35 -1.31
C PRO A 147 -21.50 -3.03 -1.23
N PRO A 148 -22.36 -3.88 -1.80
CA PRO A 148 -23.81 -3.71 -1.77
C PRO A 148 -24.38 -4.14 -0.40
N ILE A 149 -23.98 -3.46 0.68
CA ILE A 149 -24.51 -3.71 2.02
C ILE A 149 -25.88 -3.04 2.15
N PRO A 150 -26.92 -3.74 2.57
CA PRO A 150 -28.23 -3.18 2.85
C PRO A 150 -28.14 -1.96 3.77
N GLY A 151 -28.84 -0.87 3.44
CA GLY A 151 -28.88 0.36 4.21
C GLY A 151 -27.68 1.30 4.05
N LEU A 152 -26.58 0.87 3.45
CA LEU A 152 -25.36 1.67 3.31
C LEU A 152 -25.58 2.98 2.55
N SER A 153 -26.41 2.98 1.51
CA SER A 153 -26.73 4.20 0.73
C SER A 153 -27.58 5.23 1.51
N GLY A 154 -28.18 4.84 2.61
CA GLY A 154 -29.02 5.70 3.47
C GLY A 154 -28.29 6.33 4.64
N VAL A 155 -26.98 6.05 4.81
CA VAL A 155 -26.17 6.56 5.91
C VAL A 155 -24.90 7.26 5.41
N SER A 156 -24.39 8.18 6.21
CA SER A 156 -23.10 8.81 5.95
C SER A 156 -21.98 7.87 6.43
N TYR A 157 -21.13 7.43 5.51
CA TYR A 157 -19.94 6.64 5.81
C TYR A 157 -18.68 7.29 5.23
N TRP A 158 -17.53 6.87 5.71
CA TRP A 158 -16.23 7.23 5.19
C TRP A 158 -15.63 6.10 4.36
N THR A 159 -14.90 6.45 3.34
CA THR A 159 -13.79 5.67 2.80
C THR A 159 -12.48 6.22 3.36
N SER A 160 -11.34 5.71 2.91
CA SER A 160 -10.04 6.29 3.27
C SER A 160 -9.94 7.77 2.92
N LYS A 161 -10.65 8.23 1.87
CA LYS A 161 -10.63 9.61 1.44
C LYS A 161 -11.28 10.55 2.46
N GLU A 162 -12.52 10.26 2.87
CA GLU A 162 -13.23 11.08 3.86
C GLU A 162 -12.54 11.03 5.22
N ALA A 163 -11.95 9.87 5.59
CA ALA A 163 -11.20 9.73 6.83
C ALA A 163 -9.91 10.58 6.87
N LEU A 164 -9.38 10.98 5.71
CA LEU A 164 -8.25 11.91 5.59
C LEU A 164 -8.67 13.41 5.59
N GLU A 165 -9.96 13.70 5.60
CA GLU A 165 -10.51 15.07 5.50
C GLU A 165 -11.35 15.44 6.74
N ILE A 166 -11.18 14.74 7.86
CA ILE A 166 -11.96 14.94 9.08
C ILE A 166 -11.68 16.30 9.72
N LYS A 167 -12.72 16.90 10.30
CA LYS A 167 -12.65 18.15 11.07
C LYS A 167 -12.78 17.91 12.57
N GLU A 168 -13.36 16.79 12.96
CA GLU A 168 -13.59 16.36 14.34
C GLU A 168 -13.42 14.83 14.46
N LEU A 169 -13.08 14.37 15.65
CA LEU A 169 -12.96 12.95 15.95
C LEU A 169 -14.32 12.42 16.42
N PRO A 170 -14.78 11.26 15.90
CA PRO A 170 -15.95 10.59 16.43
C PRO A 170 -15.63 9.97 17.79
N LYS A 171 -16.65 9.75 18.62
CA LYS A 171 -16.51 8.99 19.88
C LYS A 171 -16.30 7.51 19.61
N THR A 172 -17.03 6.98 18.62
CA THR A 172 -16.99 5.57 18.22
C THR A 172 -16.88 5.44 16.71
N LEU A 173 -15.98 4.58 16.26
CA LEU A 173 -15.74 4.27 14.85
C LEU A 173 -15.84 2.77 14.63
N VAL A 174 -16.69 2.34 13.68
CA VAL A 174 -16.69 0.97 13.17
C VAL A 174 -15.96 0.94 11.83
N ILE A 175 -14.93 0.14 11.73
CA ILE A 175 -14.15 -0.10 10.49
C ILE A 175 -14.60 -1.42 9.90
N ILE A 176 -15.12 -1.40 8.68
CA ILE A 176 -15.52 -2.57 7.93
C ILE A 176 -14.37 -2.96 7.02
N GLY A 177 -13.69 -4.06 7.34
CA GLY A 177 -12.48 -4.57 6.70
C GLY A 177 -11.22 -4.33 7.54
N GLY A 178 -10.59 -5.42 7.98
CA GLY A 178 -9.36 -5.47 8.77
C GLY A 178 -8.09 -5.54 7.94
N GLY A 179 -8.11 -5.12 6.67
CA GLY A 179 -6.93 -5.03 5.81
C GLY A 179 -5.99 -3.90 6.21
N VAL A 180 -4.92 -3.68 5.41
CA VAL A 180 -3.87 -2.68 5.69
C VAL A 180 -4.46 -1.29 5.96
N ILE A 181 -5.34 -0.80 5.07
CA ILE A 181 -5.98 0.52 5.22
C ILE A 181 -6.79 0.58 6.51
N GLY A 182 -7.61 -0.43 6.78
CA GLY A 182 -8.43 -0.48 7.99
C GLY A 182 -7.61 -0.46 9.25
N MET A 183 -6.52 -1.22 9.31
CA MET A 183 -5.64 -1.29 10.47
C MET A 183 -4.81 -0.02 10.67
N GLU A 184 -4.37 0.65 9.61
CA GLU A 184 -3.69 1.95 9.71
C GLU A 184 -4.63 3.02 10.28
N PHE A 185 -5.88 3.09 9.83
CA PHE A 185 -6.88 3.99 10.42
C PHE A 185 -7.26 3.56 11.85
N ALA A 186 -7.38 2.25 12.13
CA ALA A 186 -7.59 1.78 13.51
C ALA A 186 -6.47 2.27 14.44
N SER A 187 -5.22 2.20 13.98
CA SER A 187 -4.05 2.71 14.69
C SER A 187 -4.19 4.22 14.98
N PHE A 188 -4.42 5.02 13.95
CA PHE A 188 -4.56 6.47 14.08
C PHE A 188 -5.67 6.85 15.05
N PHE A 189 -6.90 6.39 14.82
CA PHE A 189 -8.05 6.77 15.62
C PHE A 189 -7.94 6.26 17.07
N ASN A 190 -7.42 5.06 17.28
CA ASN A 190 -7.19 4.54 18.64
C ASN A 190 -6.19 5.41 19.42
N SER A 191 -5.06 5.80 18.82
CA SER A 191 -4.08 6.71 19.44
C SER A 191 -4.68 8.07 19.78
N MET A 192 -5.64 8.55 18.96
CA MET A 192 -6.37 9.80 19.21
C MET A 192 -7.50 9.66 20.25
N GLY A 193 -7.70 8.47 20.84
CA GLY A 193 -8.68 8.24 21.90
C GLY A 193 -10.09 7.88 21.41
N VAL A 194 -10.27 7.56 20.13
CA VAL A 194 -11.53 7.07 19.57
C VAL A 194 -11.73 5.60 19.95
N LYS A 195 -12.94 5.21 20.34
CA LYS A 195 -13.30 3.81 20.54
C LYS A 195 -13.48 3.15 19.18
N VAL A 196 -12.58 2.20 18.85
CA VAL A 196 -12.52 1.56 17.54
C VAL A 196 -13.00 0.12 17.59
N HIS A 197 -13.86 -0.23 16.63
CA HIS A 197 -14.32 -1.59 16.35
C HIS A 197 -13.92 -1.97 14.93
N VAL A 198 -13.31 -3.12 14.74
CA VAL A 198 -12.92 -3.66 13.41
C VAL A 198 -13.74 -4.91 13.13
N VAL A 199 -14.49 -4.92 12.03
CA VAL A 199 -15.27 -6.08 11.56
C VAL A 199 -14.57 -6.67 10.34
N GLU A 200 -14.17 -7.94 10.44
CA GLU A 200 -13.46 -8.66 9.40
C GLU A 200 -14.13 -10.01 9.11
N MET A 201 -14.40 -10.29 7.84
CA MET A 201 -15.01 -11.56 7.39
C MET A 201 -14.02 -12.72 7.47
N MET A 202 -12.74 -12.44 7.34
CA MET A 202 -11.68 -13.44 7.38
C MET A 202 -11.37 -13.86 8.83
N PRO A 203 -10.70 -15.01 9.03
CA PRO A 203 -10.34 -15.50 10.37
C PRO A 203 -9.22 -14.67 11.03
N GLU A 204 -8.51 -13.82 10.26
CA GLU A 204 -7.47 -12.92 10.78
C GLU A 204 -7.45 -11.60 9.99
N ILE A 205 -6.95 -10.53 10.62
CA ILE A 205 -6.68 -9.25 9.97
C ILE A 205 -5.50 -9.36 8.99
N LEU A 206 -5.31 -8.36 8.13
CA LEU A 206 -4.16 -8.27 7.20
C LEU A 206 -3.99 -9.51 6.30
N GLY A 207 -5.07 -10.02 5.73
CA GLY A 207 -5.15 -11.33 5.07
C GLY A 207 -4.05 -11.73 4.08
N ALA A 208 -3.27 -10.77 3.55
CA ALA A 208 -2.13 -11.01 2.67
C ALA A 208 -0.79 -11.10 3.43
N MET A 209 -0.77 -10.80 4.73
CA MET A 209 0.43 -10.86 5.56
C MET A 209 0.51 -12.21 6.29
N ASP A 210 1.71 -12.54 6.78
CA ASP A 210 1.92 -13.70 7.64
C ASP A 210 0.96 -13.66 8.84
N LYS A 211 0.28 -14.77 9.12
CA LYS A 211 -0.79 -14.83 10.12
C LYS A 211 -0.28 -14.67 11.55
N GLU A 212 0.94 -15.11 11.83
CA GLU A 212 1.54 -14.94 13.15
C GLU A 212 1.79 -13.46 13.45
N MET A 213 2.34 -12.72 12.47
CA MET A 213 2.52 -11.27 12.58
C MET A 213 1.19 -10.54 12.70
N SER A 214 0.19 -10.95 11.93
CA SER A 214 -1.16 -10.39 11.97
C SER A 214 -1.83 -10.61 13.31
N GLY A 215 -1.76 -11.83 13.85
CA GLY A 215 -2.29 -12.18 15.17
C GLY A 215 -1.62 -11.42 16.32
N MET A 216 -0.30 -11.25 16.25
CA MET A 216 0.45 -10.45 17.22
C MET A 216 0.03 -8.98 17.19
N LEU A 217 -0.10 -8.38 15.99
CA LEU A 217 -0.58 -7.00 15.84
C LEU A 217 -1.99 -6.84 16.42
N ARG A 218 -2.90 -7.76 16.07
CA ARG A 218 -4.27 -7.74 16.59
C ARG A 218 -4.31 -7.83 18.12
N ALA A 219 -3.50 -8.71 18.71
CA ALA A 219 -3.39 -8.83 20.16
C ALA A 219 -2.88 -7.54 20.82
N GLU A 220 -1.93 -6.86 20.18
CA GLU A 220 -1.42 -5.57 20.65
C GLU A 220 -2.51 -4.49 20.66
N TYR A 221 -3.27 -4.37 19.57
CA TYR A 221 -4.36 -3.39 19.48
C TYR A 221 -5.57 -3.76 20.35
N ALA A 222 -5.83 -5.04 20.60
CA ALA A 222 -6.84 -5.47 21.56
C ALA A 222 -6.49 -5.01 22.99
N LYS A 223 -5.21 -5.08 23.38
CA LYS A 223 -4.74 -4.52 24.67
C LYS A 223 -4.92 -3.01 24.76
N ARG A 224 -4.83 -2.31 23.62
CA ARG A 224 -5.09 -0.85 23.52
C ARG A 224 -6.59 -0.48 23.44
N GLY A 225 -7.49 -1.48 23.54
CA GLY A 225 -8.94 -1.29 23.58
C GLY A 225 -9.64 -1.32 22.23
N VAL A 226 -8.97 -1.70 21.14
CA VAL A 226 -9.63 -1.98 19.86
C VAL A 226 -10.39 -3.31 19.96
N THR A 227 -11.66 -3.33 19.57
CA THR A 227 -12.47 -4.54 19.55
C THR A 227 -12.50 -5.15 18.15
N PHE A 228 -12.17 -6.43 18.05
CA PHE A 228 -12.14 -7.16 16.77
C PHE A 228 -13.29 -8.17 16.69
N TYR A 229 -13.98 -8.16 15.54
CA TYR A 229 -15.02 -9.12 15.18
C TYR A 229 -14.53 -9.88 13.94
N LEU A 230 -13.82 -11.02 14.17
CA LEU A 230 -13.32 -11.89 13.10
C LEU A 230 -14.34 -12.96 12.74
N ASN A 231 -14.25 -13.52 11.51
CA ASN A 231 -15.24 -14.44 10.94
C ASN A 231 -16.66 -13.84 11.00
N THR A 232 -16.77 -12.53 10.78
CA THR A 232 -18.00 -11.78 11.03
C THR A 232 -18.39 -11.00 9.79
N LYS A 233 -19.61 -11.20 9.33
CA LYS A 233 -20.18 -10.53 8.16
C LYS A 233 -20.98 -9.31 8.59
N VAL A 234 -20.82 -8.20 7.88
CA VAL A 234 -21.76 -7.06 7.97
C VAL A 234 -22.96 -7.39 7.08
N VAL A 235 -24.15 -7.41 7.66
CA VAL A 235 -25.40 -7.76 6.96
C VAL A 235 -26.29 -6.56 6.67
N GLU A 236 -26.16 -5.49 7.46
CA GLU A 236 -26.89 -4.23 7.29
C GLU A 236 -26.12 -3.07 7.93
N VAL A 237 -26.38 -1.88 7.44
CA VAL A 237 -25.96 -0.61 8.06
C VAL A 237 -27.18 0.28 8.19
N ASN A 238 -27.40 0.87 9.37
CA ASN A 238 -28.53 1.74 9.63
C ASN A 238 -28.13 2.94 10.51
N ALA A 239 -29.10 3.77 10.89
CA ALA A 239 -28.86 4.98 11.69
C ALA A 239 -28.28 4.70 13.09
N HIS A 240 -28.38 3.46 13.60
CA HIS A 240 -27.89 3.07 14.91
C HIS A 240 -26.47 2.45 14.86
N GLY A 241 -25.98 2.08 13.66
CA GLY A 241 -24.67 1.51 13.50
C GLY A 241 -24.61 0.38 12.46
N VAL A 242 -23.79 -0.60 12.77
CA VAL A 242 -23.46 -1.75 11.88
C VAL A 242 -24.05 -3.02 12.45
N VAL A 243 -24.94 -3.67 11.68
CA VAL A 243 -25.51 -4.99 12.03
C VAL A 243 -24.58 -6.06 11.50
N ILE A 244 -24.13 -6.92 12.39
CA ILE A 244 -23.19 -8.00 12.11
C ILE A 244 -23.82 -9.37 12.34
N GLU A 245 -23.36 -10.36 11.60
CA GLU A 245 -23.70 -11.76 11.76
C GLU A 245 -22.44 -12.60 11.97
N LYS A 246 -22.43 -13.38 13.05
CA LYS A 246 -21.40 -14.37 13.34
C LYS A 246 -22.07 -15.67 13.78
N GLU A 247 -21.76 -16.78 13.09
CA GLU A 247 -22.31 -18.12 13.42
C GLU A 247 -23.84 -18.13 13.54
N GLY A 248 -24.52 -17.39 12.65
CA GLY A 248 -25.98 -17.27 12.65
C GLY A 248 -26.56 -16.34 13.74
N LYS A 249 -25.72 -15.74 14.58
CA LYS A 249 -26.16 -14.77 15.60
C LYS A 249 -26.00 -13.35 15.06
N VAL A 250 -27.09 -12.60 15.11
CA VAL A 250 -27.12 -11.20 14.66
C VAL A 250 -27.01 -10.27 15.88
N SER A 251 -26.20 -9.24 15.77
CA SER A 251 -26.06 -8.19 16.77
C SER A 251 -25.74 -6.86 16.12
N THR A 252 -25.90 -5.75 16.84
CA THR A 252 -25.63 -4.41 16.34
C THR A 252 -24.46 -3.80 17.12
N ILE A 253 -23.51 -3.21 16.39
CA ILE A 253 -22.42 -2.39 16.95
C ILE A 253 -22.82 -0.95 16.73
N GLU A 254 -23.03 -0.21 17.83
CA GLU A 254 -23.29 1.24 17.76
C GLU A 254 -22.06 1.97 17.20
N ALA A 255 -22.31 2.89 16.27
CA ALA A 255 -21.25 3.65 15.62
C ALA A 255 -21.69 5.08 15.35
N GLU A 256 -20.87 6.03 15.76
CA GLU A 256 -21.05 7.43 15.34
C GLU A 256 -20.55 7.62 13.90
N LYS A 257 -19.50 6.91 13.51
CA LYS A 257 -18.97 6.87 12.14
C LYS A 257 -18.63 5.45 11.71
N ILE A 258 -18.73 5.24 10.41
CA ILE A 258 -18.41 3.97 9.75
C ILE A 258 -17.34 4.24 8.70
N LEU A 259 -16.27 3.44 8.68
CA LEU A 259 -15.22 3.49 7.67
C LEU A 259 -15.24 2.20 6.85
N LEU A 260 -15.35 2.31 5.53
CA LEU A 260 -15.24 1.20 4.59
C LEU A 260 -13.79 1.04 4.13
N SER A 261 -13.22 -0.15 4.35
CA SER A 261 -11.86 -0.52 3.92
C SER A 261 -11.78 -1.96 3.41
N VAL A 262 -12.77 -2.36 2.59
CA VAL A 262 -12.95 -3.72 2.07
C VAL A 262 -12.21 -4.00 0.76
N GLY A 263 -11.27 -3.15 0.40
CA GLY A 263 -10.40 -3.31 -0.76
C GLY A 263 -10.61 -2.27 -1.86
N ARG A 264 -9.87 -2.47 -2.95
CA ARG A 264 -9.85 -1.60 -4.12
C ARG A 264 -10.03 -2.44 -5.39
N LYS A 265 -10.48 -1.82 -6.46
CA LYS A 265 -10.64 -2.45 -7.78
C LYS A 265 -10.03 -1.58 -8.88
N ALA A 266 -9.45 -2.21 -9.88
CA ALA A 266 -8.84 -1.54 -11.03
C ALA A 266 -9.84 -0.65 -11.79
N ASN A 267 -9.38 0.51 -12.24
CA ASN A 267 -10.16 1.46 -13.05
C ASN A 267 -10.10 1.10 -14.53
N LEU A 268 -10.92 0.13 -14.93
CA LEU A 268 -11.00 -0.40 -16.30
C LEU A 268 -11.99 0.35 -17.18
N SER A 269 -12.96 1.03 -16.59
CA SER A 269 -14.00 1.75 -17.32
C SER A 269 -13.57 3.15 -17.73
N ARG A 270 -14.16 3.65 -18.84
CA ARG A 270 -14.02 5.04 -19.30
C ARG A 270 -12.66 5.45 -19.85
N VAL A 271 -11.74 4.55 -20.12
CA VAL A 271 -10.44 4.90 -20.72
C VAL A 271 -10.35 4.46 -22.19
N GLY A 272 -11.26 3.59 -22.65
CA GLY A 272 -11.30 3.11 -24.02
C GLY A 272 -10.41 1.91 -24.32
N LEU A 273 -10.14 1.04 -23.34
CA LEU A 273 -9.35 -0.19 -23.52
C LEU A 273 -9.95 -1.13 -24.57
N ASP A 274 -11.26 -1.15 -24.69
CA ASP A 274 -12.03 -1.91 -25.69
C ASP A 274 -11.71 -1.49 -27.13
N LYS A 275 -11.33 -0.24 -27.37
CA LYS A 275 -10.96 0.29 -28.70
C LYS A 275 -9.66 -0.30 -29.25
N LEU A 276 -8.84 -0.88 -28.39
CA LEU A 276 -7.58 -1.55 -28.74
C LEU A 276 -7.62 -3.07 -28.47
N ASN A 277 -8.81 -3.62 -28.16
CA ASN A 277 -9.00 -5.04 -27.85
C ASN A 277 -8.05 -5.56 -26.76
N ILE A 278 -7.81 -4.76 -25.72
CA ILE A 278 -6.93 -5.13 -24.61
C ILE A 278 -7.54 -6.27 -23.80
N GLU A 279 -6.78 -7.35 -23.64
CA GLU A 279 -7.20 -8.48 -22.81
C GLU A 279 -7.23 -8.10 -21.33
N LEU A 280 -8.31 -8.51 -20.66
CA LEU A 280 -8.49 -8.35 -19.23
C LEU A 280 -8.46 -9.71 -18.53
N HIS A 281 -7.99 -9.75 -17.31
CA HIS A 281 -8.24 -10.85 -16.39
C HIS A 281 -9.22 -10.41 -15.28
N ARG A 282 -9.52 -11.31 -14.33
CA ARG A 282 -10.55 -11.06 -13.30
C ARG A 282 -10.36 -9.75 -12.53
N ASN A 283 -9.11 -9.34 -12.29
CA ASN A 283 -8.78 -8.23 -11.40
C ASN A 283 -8.28 -6.96 -12.12
N GLY A 284 -7.92 -7.04 -13.42
CA GLY A 284 -7.32 -5.91 -14.11
C GLY A 284 -6.92 -6.19 -15.56
N VAL A 285 -6.05 -5.36 -16.09
CA VAL A 285 -5.44 -5.54 -17.41
C VAL A 285 -4.41 -6.67 -17.35
N LYS A 286 -4.51 -7.62 -18.29
CA LYS A 286 -3.53 -8.70 -18.42
C LYS A 286 -2.25 -8.16 -19.07
N VAL A 287 -1.12 -8.40 -18.42
CA VAL A 287 0.22 -8.04 -18.91
C VAL A 287 1.19 -9.20 -18.75
N ASP A 288 2.29 -9.17 -19.51
CA ASP A 288 3.42 -10.07 -19.36
C ASP A 288 4.47 -9.55 -18.35
N GLU A 289 5.63 -10.18 -18.25
CA GLU A 289 6.71 -9.78 -17.35
C GLU A 289 7.36 -8.44 -17.69
N HIS A 290 7.10 -7.89 -18.88
CA HIS A 290 7.55 -6.57 -19.33
C HIS A 290 6.45 -5.51 -19.21
N LEU A 291 5.30 -5.85 -18.59
CA LEU A 291 4.10 -5.01 -18.49
C LEU A 291 3.42 -4.71 -19.84
N LEU A 292 3.78 -5.45 -20.91
CA LEU A 292 3.15 -5.36 -22.21
C LEU A 292 1.80 -6.06 -22.17
N THR A 293 0.78 -5.41 -22.74
CA THR A 293 -0.58 -5.98 -22.86
C THR A 293 -0.68 -6.91 -24.09
N SER A 294 -1.87 -7.39 -24.41
CA SER A 294 -2.16 -8.10 -25.66
C SER A 294 -1.90 -7.27 -26.92
N HIS A 295 -1.77 -5.94 -26.80
CA HIS A 295 -1.44 -5.04 -27.89
C HIS A 295 0.05 -4.68 -27.89
N PRO A 296 0.79 -4.81 -29.03
CA PRO A 296 2.25 -4.75 -29.09
C PRO A 296 2.89 -3.39 -28.74
N ARG A 297 2.08 -2.36 -28.51
CA ARG A 297 2.54 -1.00 -28.19
C ARG A 297 1.80 -0.38 -27.01
N VAL A 298 1.04 -1.19 -26.28
CA VAL A 298 0.29 -0.74 -25.11
C VAL A 298 0.76 -1.49 -23.88
N TYR A 299 1.14 -0.72 -22.87
CA TYR A 299 1.59 -1.21 -21.57
C TYR A 299 0.57 -0.80 -20.49
N ALA A 300 0.54 -1.54 -19.38
CA ALA A 300 -0.26 -1.16 -18.22
C ALA A 300 0.55 -1.36 -16.94
N CYS A 301 0.52 -0.37 -16.05
CA CYS A 301 1.31 -0.37 -14.81
C CYS A 301 0.50 0.16 -13.62
N GLY A 302 0.80 -0.35 -12.43
CA GLY A 302 0.14 -0.02 -11.17
C GLY A 302 -1.17 -0.77 -10.98
N ASP A 303 -2.03 -0.22 -10.14
CA ASP A 303 -3.26 -0.88 -9.69
C ASP A 303 -4.20 -1.33 -10.83
N ILE A 304 -4.06 -0.74 -12.01
CA ILE A 304 -4.84 -1.13 -13.21
C ILE A 304 -4.58 -2.58 -13.63
N THR A 305 -3.39 -3.12 -13.34
CA THR A 305 -3.04 -4.51 -13.63
C THR A 305 -3.70 -5.49 -12.66
N GLY A 306 -4.01 -5.05 -11.44
CA GLY A 306 -4.62 -5.89 -10.40
C GLY A 306 -3.69 -6.95 -9.79
N TYR A 307 -2.39 -6.97 -10.15
CA TYR A 307 -1.41 -7.90 -9.55
C TYR A 307 -0.92 -7.42 -8.19
N SER A 308 -0.65 -6.11 -8.06
CA SER A 308 -0.22 -5.48 -6.80
C SER A 308 -0.79 -4.07 -6.70
N LEU A 309 -1.35 -3.73 -5.54
CA LEU A 309 -1.94 -2.41 -5.27
C LEU A 309 -1.01 -1.58 -4.39
N LEU A 310 0.30 -1.58 -4.70
CA LEU A 310 1.35 -0.92 -3.93
C LEU A 310 2.09 0.10 -4.79
N ALA A 311 2.33 1.28 -4.21
CA ALA A 311 2.97 2.37 -4.94
C ALA A 311 4.39 2.04 -5.42
N HIS A 312 5.19 1.35 -4.61
CA HIS A 312 6.55 0.93 -4.98
C HIS A 312 6.55 -0.17 -6.05
N THR A 313 5.54 -1.04 -6.10
CA THR A 313 5.34 -1.96 -7.23
C THR A 313 5.04 -1.19 -8.50
N ALA A 314 4.11 -0.24 -8.44
CA ALA A 314 3.74 0.60 -9.58
C ALA A 314 4.94 1.41 -10.14
N ILE A 315 5.83 1.89 -9.26
CA ILE A 315 7.10 2.54 -9.65
C ILE A 315 7.98 1.56 -10.42
N ARG A 316 8.20 0.36 -9.88
CA ARG A 316 9.06 -0.64 -10.51
C ARG A 316 8.46 -1.15 -11.85
N GLU A 317 7.17 -1.37 -11.90
CA GLU A 317 6.46 -1.73 -13.14
C GLU A 317 6.67 -0.68 -14.23
N ALA A 318 6.57 0.60 -13.89
CA ALA A 318 6.80 1.69 -14.83
C ALA A 318 8.24 1.71 -15.37
N GLU A 319 9.24 1.44 -14.51
CA GLU A 319 10.64 1.32 -14.93
C GLU A 319 10.82 0.18 -15.92
N VAL A 320 10.27 -1.00 -15.64
CA VAL A 320 10.34 -2.18 -16.52
C VAL A 320 9.69 -1.88 -17.87
N ALA A 321 8.50 -1.28 -17.88
CA ALA A 321 7.80 -0.93 -19.12
C ALA A 321 8.60 0.06 -20.00
N ILE A 322 9.17 1.10 -19.40
CA ILE A 322 9.99 2.07 -20.14
C ILE A 322 11.30 1.42 -20.61
N ASN A 323 11.96 0.61 -19.80
CA ASN A 323 13.16 -0.14 -20.20
C ASN A 323 12.86 -1.04 -21.41
N HIS A 324 11.75 -1.75 -21.42
CA HIS A 324 11.34 -2.57 -22.55
C HIS A 324 11.06 -1.74 -23.82
N ILE A 325 10.40 -0.58 -23.70
CA ILE A 325 10.21 0.36 -24.84
C ILE A 325 11.55 0.83 -25.41
N LEU A 326 12.57 0.99 -24.57
CA LEU A 326 13.92 1.43 -24.96
C LEU A 326 14.82 0.27 -25.45
N GLY A 327 14.33 -0.97 -25.42
CA GLY A 327 15.11 -2.16 -25.80
C GLY A 327 16.13 -2.61 -24.74
N VAL A 328 15.97 -2.17 -23.50
CA VAL A 328 16.77 -2.58 -22.35
C VAL A 328 16.15 -3.84 -21.71
N GLU A 329 16.95 -4.89 -21.52
CA GLU A 329 16.49 -6.13 -20.87
C GLU A 329 16.16 -5.85 -19.40
N ASP A 330 14.90 -6.05 -19.05
CA ASP A 330 14.40 -5.89 -17.68
C ASP A 330 13.07 -6.63 -17.53
N ARG A 331 12.78 -7.14 -16.31
CA ARG A 331 11.57 -7.92 -16.02
C ARG A 331 11.03 -7.61 -14.65
N MET A 332 9.72 -7.69 -14.50
CA MET A 332 9.06 -7.58 -13.20
C MET A 332 9.16 -8.91 -12.44
N ASN A 333 9.63 -8.82 -11.19
CA ASN A 333 9.61 -9.92 -10.23
C ASN A 333 8.75 -9.53 -9.03
N TYR A 334 7.62 -10.20 -8.86
CA TYR A 334 6.70 -9.95 -7.75
C TYR A 334 7.06 -10.70 -6.46
N ASP A 335 7.92 -11.73 -6.51
CA ASP A 335 8.29 -12.53 -5.34
C ASP A 335 9.11 -11.76 -4.31
N CYS A 336 9.76 -10.66 -4.70
CA CYS A 336 10.57 -9.82 -3.82
C CYS A 336 9.95 -8.45 -3.49
N VAL A 337 8.64 -8.27 -3.74
CA VAL A 337 7.93 -7.04 -3.43
C VAL A 337 7.53 -7.03 -1.94
N PRO A 338 8.04 -6.09 -1.12
CA PRO A 338 7.69 -6.04 0.28
C PRO A 338 6.30 -5.44 0.51
N GLY A 339 5.55 -6.02 1.44
CA GLY A 339 4.33 -5.44 2.01
C GLY A 339 4.63 -4.82 3.37
N VAL A 340 4.04 -3.64 3.65
CA VAL A 340 4.22 -2.94 4.93
C VAL A 340 2.90 -2.40 5.44
N VAL A 341 2.69 -2.52 6.75
CA VAL A 341 1.59 -1.90 7.50
C VAL A 341 2.19 -0.93 8.50
N TYR A 342 1.91 0.35 8.33
CA TYR A 342 2.53 1.44 9.10
C TYR A 342 1.82 1.74 10.42
N THR A 343 1.31 0.70 11.06
CA THR A 343 0.82 0.76 12.43
C THR A 343 1.98 1.01 13.42
N ASN A 344 1.70 1.14 14.70
CA ASN A 344 2.71 1.18 15.75
C ASN A 344 2.40 0.10 16.81
N PRO A 345 3.11 -1.06 16.82
CA PRO A 345 4.29 -1.41 15.98
C PRO A 345 3.95 -1.62 14.50
N GLU A 346 4.98 -1.52 13.64
CA GLU A 346 4.91 -1.82 12.22
C GLU A 346 4.89 -3.33 11.96
N VAL A 347 4.22 -3.74 10.87
CA VAL A 347 4.34 -5.10 10.32
C VAL A 347 4.89 -5.00 8.91
N ALA A 348 5.88 -5.83 8.59
CA ALA A 348 6.42 -5.91 7.24
C ALA A 348 6.68 -7.38 6.84
N GLY A 349 6.58 -7.66 5.55
CA GLY A 349 6.87 -8.99 5.02
C GLY A 349 7.26 -8.94 3.56
N VAL A 350 8.09 -9.87 3.13
CA VAL A 350 8.51 -10.06 1.74
C VAL A 350 8.70 -11.54 1.45
N GLY A 351 8.39 -11.96 0.22
CA GLY A 351 8.48 -13.35 -0.19
C GLY A 351 7.34 -14.21 0.32
N LYS A 352 7.56 -15.51 0.42
CA LYS A 352 6.55 -16.52 0.77
C LYS A 352 6.21 -16.49 2.26
N THR A 353 4.92 -16.67 2.59
CA THR A 353 4.45 -16.91 3.95
C THR A 353 4.44 -18.41 4.27
N GLU A 354 4.41 -18.78 5.57
CA GLU A 354 4.25 -20.19 5.96
C GLU A 354 2.94 -20.78 5.43
N GLU A 355 1.85 -19.98 5.42
CA GLU A 355 0.55 -20.41 4.94
C GLU A 355 0.55 -20.75 3.44
N GLU A 356 1.27 -19.97 2.62
CA GLU A 356 1.41 -20.25 1.19
C GLU A 356 2.22 -21.52 0.96
N LEU A 357 3.29 -21.72 1.72
CA LEU A 357 4.14 -22.92 1.61
C LEU A 357 3.41 -24.17 2.05
N ILE A 358 2.69 -24.13 3.17
CA ILE A 358 1.83 -25.24 3.63
C ILE A 358 0.79 -25.58 2.56
N LYS A 359 0.12 -24.57 1.99
CA LYS A 359 -0.90 -24.78 0.96
C LYS A 359 -0.33 -25.36 -0.33
N SER A 360 0.89 -24.98 -0.72
CA SER A 360 1.56 -25.49 -1.92
C SER A 360 2.26 -26.83 -1.71
N GLY A 361 2.39 -27.32 -0.46
CA GLY A 361 3.09 -28.56 -0.12
C GLY A 361 4.60 -28.50 -0.34
N LEU A 362 5.17 -27.29 -0.40
CA LEU A 362 6.61 -27.10 -0.55
C LEU A 362 7.31 -27.27 0.80
N SER A 363 8.44 -27.97 0.79
CA SER A 363 9.30 -28.09 1.97
C SER A 363 10.03 -26.79 2.24
N TYR A 364 10.12 -26.42 3.51
CA TYR A 364 10.82 -25.21 3.95
C TYR A 364 11.37 -25.37 5.36
N ARG A 365 12.28 -24.49 5.73
CA ARG A 365 12.71 -24.30 7.12
C ARG A 365 12.36 -22.89 7.56
N VAL A 366 11.99 -22.75 8.83
CA VAL A 366 11.66 -21.45 9.42
C VAL A 366 12.48 -21.22 10.67
N SER A 367 13.12 -20.06 10.74
CA SER A 367 13.75 -19.52 11.96
C SER A 367 12.89 -18.39 12.48
N LYS A 368 12.66 -18.35 13.81
CA LYS A 368 11.87 -17.32 14.49
C LYS A 368 12.67 -16.79 15.67
N LEU A 369 12.80 -15.47 15.75
CA LEU A 369 13.55 -14.83 16.81
C LEU A 369 12.84 -13.57 17.31
N PRO A 370 12.63 -13.42 18.64
CA PRO A 370 12.13 -12.16 19.18
C PRO A 370 13.02 -10.98 18.80
N MET A 371 12.43 -9.84 18.46
CA MET A 371 13.20 -8.62 18.15
C MET A 371 14.07 -8.16 19.33
N ALA A 372 13.75 -8.60 20.53
CA ALA A 372 14.55 -8.36 21.74
C ALA A 372 15.97 -8.97 21.72
N TYR A 373 16.30 -9.81 20.73
CA TYR A 373 17.69 -10.22 20.50
C TYR A 373 18.55 -9.09 19.92
N SER A 374 17.95 -8.03 19.37
CA SER A 374 18.66 -6.81 19.06
C SER A 374 18.72 -5.89 20.29
N GLY A 375 19.94 -5.58 20.77
CA GLY A 375 20.14 -4.67 21.90
C GLY A 375 19.57 -3.27 21.65
N ARG A 376 19.63 -2.79 20.41
CA ARG A 376 19.04 -1.50 20.01
C ARG A 376 17.52 -1.52 20.08
N PHE A 377 16.88 -2.62 19.69
CA PHE A 377 15.43 -2.77 19.82
C PHE A 377 14.99 -2.70 21.28
N VAL A 378 15.71 -3.38 22.18
CA VAL A 378 15.42 -3.34 23.62
C VAL A 378 15.59 -1.93 24.18
N ALA A 379 16.65 -1.22 23.81
CA ALA A 379 16.90 0.15 24.26
C ALA A 379 15.80 1.14 23.86
N GLU A 380 15.15 0.92 22.72
CA GLU A 380 14.14 1.82 22.17
C GLU A 380 12.68 1.36 22.42
N ASN A 381 12.48 0.08 22.77
CA ASN A 381 11.16 -0.54 22.91
C ASN A 381 11.09 -1.35 24.20
N GLU A 382 11.19 -0.70 25.36
CA GLU A 382 11.09 -1.36 26.65
C GLU A 382 9.81 -2.22 26.74
N GLN A 383 9.97 -3.52 26.97
CA GLN A 383 8.90 -4.53 27.01
C GLN A 383 8.08 -4.64 25.69
N GLY A 384 8.60 -4.10 24.58
CA GLY A 384 7.94 -4.21 23.30
C GLY A 384 7.95 -5.63 22.74
N ASN A 385 6.78 -6.12 22.31
CA ASN A 385 6.68 -7.36 21.56
C ASN A 385 7.13 -7.12 20.12
N GLY A 386 8.03 -7.96 19.65
CA GLY A 386 8.45 -7.97 18.26
C GLY A 386 8.96 -9.35 17.87
N LEU A 387 8.79 -9.72 16.64
CA LEU A 387 9.21 -11.00 16.08
C LEU A 387 9.80 -10.80 14.69
N CYS A 388 10.91 -11.49 14.43
CA CYS A 388 11.44 -11.70 13.10
C CYS A 388 11.28 -13.18 12.73
N LYS A 389 10.80 -13.46 11.52
CA LYS A 389 10.65 -14.79 10.96
C LYS A 389 11.40 -14.81 9.62
N LEU A 390 12.31 -15.75 9.45
CA LEU A 390 13.05 -15.98 8.22
C LEU A 390 12.71 -17.37 7.69
N ILE A 391 12.38 -17.46 6.41
CA ILE A 391 11.99 -18.71 5.74
C ILE A 391 12.98 -19.01 4.64
N GLN A 392 13.44 -20.27 4.59
CA GLN A 392 14.36 -20.76 3.58
C GLN A 392 13.82 -22.06 2.95
N ASP A 393 14.18 -22.31 1.69
CA ASP A 393 13.89 -23.55 1.00
C ASP A 393 14.85 -24.70 1.42
N GLU A 394 14.72 -25.86 0.77
CA GLU A 394 15.58 -27.03 1.04
C GLU A 394 17.05 -26.79 0.65
N GLU A 395 17.33 -25.89 -0.29
CA GLU A 395 18.66 -25.49 -0.72
C GLU A 395 19.29 -24.43 0.18
N GLY A 396 18.52 -23.93 1.19
CA GLY A 396 18.94 -22.89 2.10
C GLY A 396 18.78 -21.47 1.55
N LYS A 397 18.14 -21.29 0.39
CA LYS A 397 17.84 -19.96 -0.15
C LYS A 397 16.76 -19.26 0.66
N ILE A 398 16.96 -17.99 0.94
CA ILE A 398 15.95 -17.15 1.62
C ILE A 398 14.80 -16.91 0.64
N ILE A 399 13.59 -17.36 1.02
CA ILE A 399 12.37 -17.25 0.22
C ILE A 399 11.27 -16.46 0.88
N GLY A 400 11.42 -16.07 2.16
CA GLY A 400 10.48 -15.24 2.89
C GLY A 400 11.07 -14.64 4.15
N CYS A 401 10.61 -13.43 4.49
CA CYS A 401 10.90 -12.78 5.75
C CYS A 401 9.70 -11.96 6.21
N HIS A 402 9.35 -12.08 7.50
CA HIS A 402 8.21 -11.37 8.08
C HIS A 402 8.59 -10.82 9.44
N MET A 403 8.19 -9.57 9.71
CA MET A 403 8.57 -8.86 10.93
C MET A 403 7.38 -8.13 11.55
N LEU A 404 7.37 -8.10 12.87
CA LEU A 404 6.57 -7.17 13.67
C LEU A 404 7.51 -6.43 14.63
N GLY A 405 7.50 -5.11 14.58
CA GLY A 405 8.33 -4.24 15.44
C GLY A 405 8.89 -3.06 14.66
N ASN A 406 9.24 -1.98 15.37
CA ASN A 406 9.84 -0.81 14.72
C ASN A 406 11.38 -0.97 14.62
N PRO A 407 11.99 -0.62 13.48
CA PRO A 407 11.44 -0.07 12.23
C PRO A 407 11.33 -1.14 11.12
N ALA A 408 10.35 -2.05 11.19
CA ALA A 408 10.21 -3.15 10.22
C ALA A 408 10.09 -2.67 8.77
N SER A 409 9.45 -1.51 8.53
CA SER A 409 9.31 -0.91 7.20
C SER A 409 10.66 -0.61 6.51
N GLU A 410 11.66 -0.20 7.27
CA GLU A 410 13.00 0.10 6.76
C GLU A 410 13.86 -1.17 6.65
N LEU A 411 13.67 -2.13 7.55
CA LEU A 411 14.48 -3.35 7.60
C LEU A 411 14.12 -4.36 6.52
N ILE A 412 12.84 -4.44 6.14
CA ILE A 412 12.35 -5.50 5.25
C ILE A 412 13.00 -5.47 3.86
N VAL A 413 13.49 -4.33 3.40
CA VAL A 413 14.18 -4.19 2.12
C VAL A 413 15.45 -5.04 2.07
N ILE A 414 16.13 -5.25 3.19
CA ILE A 414 17.34 -6.08 3.29
C ILE A 414 17.01 -7.53 2.91
N ALA A 415 15.92 -8.09 3.46
CA ALA A 415 15.44 -9.41 3.07
C ALA A 415 14.96 -9.45 1.61
N GLY A 416 14.31 -8.39 1.13
CA GLY A 416 13.92 -8.26 -0.28
C GLY A 416 15.11 -8.36 -1.23
N ILE A 417 16.24 -7.72 -0.90
CA ILE A 417 17.49 -7.83 -1.66
C ILE A 417 18.03 -9.28 -1.62
N ALA A 418 18.02 -9.92 -0.45
CA ALA A 418 18.48 -11.29 -0.32
C ALA A 418 17.67 -12.27 -1.18
N ILE A 419 16.33 -12.15 -1.16
CA ILE A 419 15.43 -12.94 -2.01
C ILE A 419 15.65 -12.65 -3.49
N GLN A 420 15.73 -11.38 -3.88
CA GLN A 420 15.95 -10.99 -5.29
C GLN A 420 17.27 -11.53 -5.85
N ARG A 421 18.30 -11.61 -5.02
CA ARG A 421 19.62 -12.12 -5.38
C ARG A 421 19.75 -13.62 -5.24
N GLY A 422 18.73 -14.30 -4.67
CA GLY A 422 18.75 -15.73 -4.41
C GLY A 422 19.80 -16.16 -3.38
N TYR A 423 20.09 -15.28 -2.40
CA TYR A 423 21.06 -15.60 -1.35
C TYR A 423 20.60 -16.76 -0.49
N THR A 424 21.54 -17.67 -0.20
CA THR A 424 21.36 -18.64 0.87
C THR A 424 21.59 -17.99 2.23
N VAL A 425 21.08 -18.63 3.29
CA VAL A 425 21.33 -18.20 4.66
C VAL A 425 22.84 -18.12 4.92
N GLU A 426 23.64 -19.11 4.45
CA GLU A 426 25.11 -19.14 4.62
C GLU A 426 25.81 -17.96 3.93
N GLU A 427 25.35 -17.54 2.74
CA GLU A 427 25.89 -16.37 2.06
C GLU A 427 25.50 -15.08 2.78
N PHE A 428 24.25 -14.99 3.24
CA PHE A 428 23.74 -13.79 3.91
C PHE A 428 24.38 -13.58 5.28
N GLN A 429 24.74 -14.64 6.01
CA GLN A 429 25.51 -14.59 7.27
C GLN A 429 26.84 -13.86 7.15
N LYS A 430 27.44 -13.79 5.95
CA LYS A 430 28.71 -13.10 5.69
C LYS A 430 28.55 -11.58 5.61
N THR A 431 27.31 -11.08 5.67
CA THR A 431 27.02 -9.64 5.68
C THR A 431 27.38 -9.02 7.04
N VAL A 432 28.11 -7.92 7.02
CA VAL A 432 28.43 -7.16 8.26
C VAL A 432 27.30 -6.19 8.55
N PHE A 433 26.64 -6.39 9.69
CA PHE A 433 25.62 -5.48 10.21
C PHE A 433 26.25 -4.51 11.20
N PRO A 434 25.95 -3.18 11.14
CA PRO A 434 26.49 -2.22 12.09
C PRO A 434 25.91 -2.41 13.48
N HIS A 435 26.75 -2.26 14.52
CA HIS A 435 26.38 -2.38 15.94
C HIS A 435 26.40 -1.01 16.65
N PRO A 436 25.41 -0.63 17.48
CA PRO A 436 24.14 -1.36 17.68
C PRO A 436 23.05 -0.88 16.71
N THR A 437 22.39 -1.79 16.05
CA THR A 437 21.23 -1.51 15.20
C THR A 437 20.13 -2.56 15.37
N VAL A 438 18.88 -2.20 15.03
CA VAL A 438 17.79 -3.19 15.00
C VAL A 438 18.00 -4.21 13.87
N GLY A 439 18.72 -3.83 12.80
CA GLY A 439 19.04 -4.69 11.67
C GLY A 439 19.91 -5.91 11.99
N GLU A 440 20.60 -5.90 13.16
CA GLU A 440 21.36 -7.06 13.66
C GLU A 440 20.46 -8.30 13.90
N ILE A 441 19.13 -8.12 13.99
CA ILE A 441 18.20 -9.24 14.08
C ILE A 441 18.36 -10.23 12.89
N TYR A 442 18.79 -9.76 11.73
CA TYR A 442 19.10 -10.63 10.60
C TYR A 442 20.32 -11.51 10.86
N HIS A 443 21.36 -10.98 11.52
CA HIS A 443 22.52 -11.74 11.89
C HIS A 443 22.15 -12.80 12.94
N GLU A 444 21.44 -12.39 13.97
CA GLU A 444 21.06 -13.27 15.08
C GLU A 444 20.13 -14.41 14.65
N ILE A 445 19.18 -14.17 13.75
CA ILE A 445 18.21 -15.19 13.31
C ILE A 445 18.81 -16.30 12.45
N MET A 446 19.99 -16.07 11.90
CA MET A 446 20.68 -17.02 11.02
C MET A 446 21.61 -18.01 11.76
N PHE A 447 21.78 -17.86 13.07
CA PHE A 447 22.51 -18.78 13.96
C PHE A 447 21.53 -19.66 14.74
#